data_597c025a3f8f3ff0f91a343c206caf63
#
_entry.id   597c025a3f8f3ff0f91a343c206caf63
#
_cell.length_a   1.000
_cell.length_b   1.000
_cell.length_c   1.000
_cell.angle_alpha   90.00
_cell.angle_beta   90.00
_cell.angle_gamma   90.00
#
_symmetry.space_group_name_H-M   'P 1'
#
loop_
_entity.id
_entity.type
_entity.pdbx_description
1 polymer ?
#
loop_
_entity_poly.entity_id
_entity_poly.type
_entity_poly.pdbx_seq_one_letter_code
_entity_poly.pdbx_strand_id
1 'polypeptide(L)'
;MSSSEIILITGANRGLGLETARQLLKKGFTVILSCRDSHKGNEALQQLQQEGLSPAFIPLDISDPKQVQAAYAWINNQYGQLDVLINNAAVTNVVNTHRSERESNTLLSGDVAEFKAIYDINVWGTLELTKAMLPLLMKSLQGRIINLSSELGSIQLQAATSSPVYHVKKFGYNSSKTLVNLITIYLQEALRETNISVYAVSPGWVKTEMGTAAAMLEIPEGAAIIVKAVTDKVGAGSFFTHHLQMIPW
;
A
#
# COMPACT_ATOMS: atom_id res chain seq x y z
N MET A 1 -3.85 -7.35 -29.80
CA MET A 1 -3.44 -7.81 -28.46
C MET A 1 -3.75 -6.66 -27.52
N SER A 2 -4.61 -6.85 -26.50
CA SER A 2 -4.78 -5.81 -25.48
C SER A 2 -3.43 -5.60 -24.79
N SER A 3 -3.00 -4.35 -24.69
CA SER A 3 -1.80 -4.01 -23.92
C SER A 3 -1.98 -4.50 -22.49
N SER A 4 -0.94 -5.13 -21.92
CA SER A 4 -0.93 -5.55 -20.52
C SER A 4 -1.13 -4.32 -19.62
N GLU A 5 -2.01 -4.39 -18.62
CA GLU A 5 -2.22 -3.29 -17.66
C GLU A 5 -0.93 -2.99 -16.89
N ILE A 6 -0.67 -1.70 -16.67
CA ILE A 6 0.55 -1.16 -16.05
C ILE A 6 0.27 -0.85 -14.60
N ILE A 7 1.04 -1.44 -13.69
CA ILE A 7 0.83 -1.41 -12.25
C ILE A 7 2.06 -0.85 -11.55
N LEU A 8 1.91 0.22 -10.78
CA LEU A 8 2.93 0.72 -9.86
C LEU A 8 2.67 0.19 -8.45
N ILE A 9 3.69 -0.42 -7.82
CA ILE A 9 3.62 -0.90 -6.44
C ILE A 9 4.68 -0.19 -5.60
N THR A 10 4.25 0.53 -4.55
CA THR A 10 5.18 1.19 -3.63
C THR A 10 5.64 0.23 -2.52
N GLY A 11 6.89 0.39 -2.05
CA GLY A 11 7.46 -0.50 -1.03
C GLY A 11 7.57 -1.95 -1.49
N ALA A 12 7.88 -2.18 -2.77
CA ALA A 12 7.86 -3.50 -3.41
C ALA A 12 9.20 -4.25 -3.36
N ASN A 13 10.16 -3.82 -2.54
CA ASN A 13 11.46 -4.48 -2.40
C ASN A 13 11.45 -5.71 -1.49
N ARG A 14 10.36 -5.95 -0.75
CA ARG A 14 10.22 -7.09 0.19
C ARG A 14 8.75 -7.35 0.58
N GLY A 15 8.54 -8.44 1.31
CA GLY A 15 7.27 -8.74 1.97
C GLY A 15 6.07 -8.75 1.02
N LEU A 16 4.97 -8.12 1.44
CA LEU A 16 3.71 -8.08 0.68
C LEU A 16 3.87 -7.43 -0.70
N GLY A 17 4.59 -6.30 -0.78
CA GLY A 17 4.77 -5.60 -2.06
C GLY A 17 5.51 -6.44 -3.10
N LEU A 18 6.59 -7.11 -2.70
CA LEU A 18 7.36 -7.99 -3.60
C LEU A 18 6.55 -9.22 -4.02
N GLU A 19 5.83 -9.83 -3.09
CA GLU A 19 5.00 -11.01 -3.40
C GLU A 19 3.81 -10.65 -4.27
N THR A 20 3.17 -9.49 -4.03
CA THR A 20 2.12 -8.96 -4.91
C THR A 20 2.64 -8.76 -6.33
N ALA A 21 3.83 -8.16 -6.46
CA ALA A 21 4.49 -7.99 -7.76
C ALA A 21 4.71 -9.33 -8.46
N ARG A 22 5.26 -10.33 -7.74
CA ARG A 22 5.49 -11.68 -8.27
C ARG A 22 4.20 -12.31 -8.81
N GLN A 23 3.13 -12.28 -8.03
CA GLN A 23 1.85 -12.87 -8.43
C GLN A 23 1.21 -12.15 -9.62
N LEU A 24 1.31 -10.83 -9.69
CA LEU A 24 0.79 -10.05 -10.82
C LEU A 24 1.60 -10.27 -12.10
N LEU A 25 2.93 -10.31 -12.00
CA LEU A 25 3.82 -10.65 -13.14
C LEU A 25 3.51 -12.05 -13.70
N LYS A 26 3.31 -13.06 -12.84
CA LYS A 26 2.88 -14.41 -13.26
C LYS A 26 1.53 -14.44 -13.97
N LYS A 27 0.68 -13.44 -13.74
CA LYS A 27 -0.60 -13.26 -14.44
C LYS A 27 -0.48 -12.45 -15.73
N GLY A 28 0.71 -11.99 -16.10
CA GLY A 28 0.98 -11.27 -17.34
C GLY A 28 0.81 -9.77 -17.27
N PHE A 29 0.69 -9.17 -16.07
CA PHE A 29 0.66 -7.73 -15.89
C PHE A 29 2.05 -7.11 -16.07
N THR A 30 2.10 -5.84 -16.51
CA THR A 30 3.32 -5.03 -16.49
C THR A 30 3.46 -4.39 -15.12
N VAL A 31 4.49 -4.76 -14.36
CA VAL A 31 4.67 -4.29 -12.97
C VAL A 31 5.91 -3.43 -12.83
N ILE A 32 5.74 -2.28 -12.22
CA ILE A 32 6.78 -1.34 -11.81
C ILE A 32 6.95 -1.45 -10.30
N LEU A 33 8.09 -1.97 -9.87
CA LEU A 33 8.49 -1.98 -8.46
C LEU A 33 8.97 -0.59 -8.07
N SER A 34 8.63 -0.14 -6.86
CA SER A 34 9.30 1.04 -6.31
C SER A 34 9.58 0.91 -4.81
N CYS A 35 10.69 1.47 -4.39
CA CYS A 35 11.08 1.65 -2.99
C CYS A 35 12.14 2.74 -2.86
N ARG A 36 12.32 3.26 -1.64
CA ARG A 36 13.27 4.34 -1.37
C ARG A 36 14.76 3.94 -1.47
N ASP A 37 15.07 2.68 -1.17
CA ASP A 37 16.43 2.13 -1.18
C ASP A 37 16.69 1.47 -2.53
N SER A 38 17.50 2.14 -3.36
CA SER A 38 17.82 1.67 -4.72
C SER A 38 18.56 0.32 -4.72
N HIS A 39 19.39 0.04 -3.71
CA HIS A 39 20.12 -1.23 -3.62
C HIS A 39 19.14 -2.37 -3.40
N LYS A 40 18.29 -2.28 -2.37
CA LYS A 40 17.26 -3.28 -2.07
C LYS A 40 16.24 -3.43 -3.20
N GLY A 41 15.93 -2.35 -3.91
CA GLY A 41 15.06 -2.40 -5.08
C GLY A 41 15.66 -3.18 -6.24
N ASN A 42 16.96 -2.99 -6.50
CA ASN A 42 17.68 -3.76 -7.52
C ASN A 42 17.86 -5.24 -7.12
N GLU A 43 18.04 -5.55 -5.84
CA GLU A 43 18.05 -6.95 -5.37
C GLU A 43 16.69 -7.63 -5.64
N ALA A 44 15.59 -6.94 -5.33
CA ALA A 44 14.24 -7.45 -5.61
C ALA A 44 13.97 -7.63 -7.12
N LEU A 45 14.44 -6.69 -7.93
CA LEU A 45 14.39 -6.78 -9.39
C LEU A 45 15.11 -8.03 -9.89
N GLN A 46 16.38 -8.23 -9.46
CA GLN A 46 17.20 -9.39 -9.83
C GLN A 46 16.57 -10.71 -9.37
N GLN A 47 16.02 -10.75 -8.15
CA GLN A 47 15.32 -11.93 -7.65
C GLN A 47 14.16 -12.34 -8.57
N LEU A 48 13.31 -11.39 -8.98
CA LEU A 48 12.19 -11.69 -9.89
C LEU A 48 12.67 -12.07 -11.30
N GLN A 49 13.76 -11.46 -11.78
CA GLN A 49 14.37 -11.82 -13.08
C GLN A 49 14.92 -13.25 -13.07
N GLN A 50 15.51 -13.70 -11.97
CA GLN A 50 15.96 -15.08 -11.80
C GLN A 50 14.80 -16.10 -11.81
N GLU A 51 13.60 -15.64 -11.44
CA GLU A 51 12.36 -16.43 -11.56
C GLU A 51 11.74 -16.39 -12.97
N GLY A 52 12.42 -15.76 -13.95
CA GLY A 52 11.93 -15.61 -15.34
C GLY A 52 10.88 -14.51 -15.51
N LEU A 53 10.71 -13.61 -14.52
CA LEU A 53 9.78 -12.50 -14.55
C LEU A 53 10.51 -11.21 -14.98
N SER A 54 9.78 -10.26 -15.58
CA SER A 54 10.36 -9.04 -16.15
C SER A 54 9.72 -7.77 -15.59
N PRO A 55 9.92 -7.42 -14.30
CA PRO A 55 9.46 -6.16 -13.76
C PRO A 55 10.35 -4.99 -14.20
N ALA A 56 9.79 -3.78 -14.15
CA ALA A 56 10.58 -2.55 -14.10
C ALA A 56 10.83 -2.14 -12.64
N PHE A 57 11.83 -1.28 -12.40
CA PHE A 57 12.09 -0.70 -11.07
C PHE A 57 12.39 0.79 -11.18
N ILE A 58 11.82 1.57 -10.25
CA ILE A 58 12.14 2.99 -10.05
C ILE A 58 12.44 3.26 -8.56
N PRO A 59 13.54 3.96 -8.23
CA PRO A 59 13.75 4.44 -6.88
C PRO A 59 12.69 5.50 -6.54
N LEU A 60 12.02 5.36 -5.40
CA LEU A 60 10.95 6.26 -4.99
C LEU A 60 10.80 6.28 -3.48
N ASP A 61 11.16 7.39 -2.86
CA ASP A 61 10.67 7.77 -1.54
C ASP A 61 9.40 8.59 -1.71
N ILE A 62 8.26 8.03 -1.28
CA ILE A 62 6.96 8.69 -1.43
C ILE A 62 6.81 9.96 -0.57
N SER A 63 7.69 10.15 0.41
CA SER A 63 7.75 11.37 1.24
C SER A 63 8.61 12.49 0.62
N ASP A 64 9.28 12.22 -0.51
CA ASP A 64 10.05 13.21 -1.25
C ASP A 64 9.30 13.67 -2.52
N PRO A 65 8.74 14.90 -2.55
CA PRO A 65 8.00 15.40 -3.70
C PRO A 65 8.81 15.40 -5.01
N LYS A 66 10.14 15.56 -4.94
CA LYS A 66 10.99 15.53 -6.14
C LYS A 66 11.05 14.14 -6.75
N GLN A 67 11.18 13.11 -5.91
CA GLN A 67 11.17 11.73 -6.38
C GLN A 67 9.79 11.32 -6.88
N VAL A 68 8.71 11.79 -6.26
CA VAL A 68 7.34 11.59 -6.74
C VAL A 68 7.16 12.16 -8.15
N GLN A 69 7.63 13.39 -8.41
CA GLN A 69 7.57 14.00 -9.74
C GLN A 69 8.47 13.29 -10.75
N ALA A 70 9.65 12.83 -10.34
CA ALA A 70 10.55 12.04 -11.20
C ALA A 70 9.90 10.69 -11.59
N ALA A 71 9.23 10.03 -10.65
CA ALA A 71 8.49 8.79 -10.91
C ALA A 71 7.34 9.01 -11.90
N TYR A 72 6.56 10.09 -11.74
CA TYR A 72 5.53 10.47 -12.70
C TYR A 72 6.12 10.66 -14.11
N ALA A 73 7.17 11.46 -14.23
CA ALA A 73 7.81 11.74 -15.52
C ALA A 73 8.34 10.46 -16.17
N TRP A 74 8.97 9.59 -15.39
CA TRP A 74 9.48 8.31 -15.89
C TRP A 74 8.35 7.41 -16.41
N ILE A 75 7.26 7.21 -15.63
CA ILE A 75 6.12 6.39 -16.05
C ILE A 75 5.44 6.98 -17.30
N ASN A 76 5.25 8.31 -17.32
CA ASN A 76 4.66 8.97 -18.48
C ASN A 76 5.50 8.77 -19.76
N ASN A 77 6.83 8.86 -19.66
CA ASN A 77 7.73 8.69 -20.80
C ASN A 77 7.81 7.23 -21.28
N GLN A 78 7.75 6.25 -20.37
CA GLN A 78 7.88 4.84 -20.73
C GLN A 78 6.57 4.22 -21.20
N TYR A 79 5.44 4.60 -20.60
CA TYR A 79 4.16 3.94 -20.80
C TYR A 79 3.03 4.88 -21.24
N GLY A 80 3.14 6.17 -20.95
CA GLY A 80 2.11 7.15 -21.27
C GLY A 80 0.89 7.13 -20.36
N GLN A 81 0.64 6.03 -19.62
CA GLN A 81 -0.49 5.82 -18.73
C GLN A 81 -0.10 4.96 -17.52
N LEU A 82 -0.98 4.88 -16.55
CA LEU A 82 -0.92 3.94 -15.41
C LEU A 82 -2.33 3.35 -15.22
N ASP A 83 -2.45 2.03 -15.08
CA ASP A 83 -3.75 1.38 -14.90
C ASP A 83 -4.04 1.14 -13.41
N VAL A 84 -3.03 0.79 -12.63
CA VAL A 84 -3.21 0.51 -11.20
C VAL A 84 -2.10 1.16 -10.37
N LEU A 85 -2.49 1.88 -9.33
CA LEU A 85 -1.60 2.34 -8.26
C LEU A 85 -1.85 1.53 -7.00
N ILE A 86 -0.84 0.80 -6.51
CA ILE A 86 -0.89 0.08 -5.24
C ILE A 86 -0.04 0.82 -4.21
N ASN A 87 -0.69 1.56 -3.33
CA ASN A 87 -0.09 2.25 -2.20
C ASN A 87 0.17 1.24 -1.07
N ASN A 88 1.29 0.50 -1.18
CA ASN A 88 1.69 -0.52 -0.21
C ASN A 88 2.76 -0.01 0.78
N ALA A 89 3.58 0.97 0.39
CA ALA A 89 4.62 1.51 1.28
C ALA A 89 4.03 2.03 2.59
N ALA A 90 4.51 1.53 3.72
CA ALA A 90 4.12 1.98 5.04
C ALA A 90 5.20 1.63 6.08
N VAL A 91 5.16 2.33 7.20
CA VAL A 91 6.01 2.08 8.37
C VAL A 91 5.15 2.02 9.64
N THR A 92 5.63 1.25 10.63
CA THR A 92 5.03 1.22 11.99
C THR A 92 5.84 2.06 12.98
N ASN A 93 7.16 2.18 12.72
CA ASN A 93 8.11 2.96 13.50
C ASN A 93 9.11 3.60 12.53
N VAL A 94 9.59 4.79 12.84
CA VAL A 94 10.56 5.52 11.99
C VAL A 94 11.90 5.70 12.68
N VAL A 95 11.92 5.70 14.00
CA VAL A 95 13.11 5.90 14.81
C VAL A 95 13.52 4.59 15.48
N ASN A 96 14.80 4.21 15.34
CA ASN A 96 15.43 3.14 16.14
C ASN A 96 15.51 3.59 17.61
N THR A 97 14.42 3.56 18.33
CA THR A 97 14.44 3.75 19.78
C THR A 97 14.70 2.39 20.43
N HIS A 98 15.67 2.33 21.35
CA HIS A 98 15.95 1.17 22.19
C HIS A 98 14.82 0.84 23.19
N ARG A 99 13.64 1.43 23.04
CA ARG A 99 12.43 1.11 23.80
C ARG A 99 11.73 -0.10 23.20
N SER A 100 11.18 -0.96 24.05
CA SER A 100 10.37 -2.09 23.59
C SER A 100 9.21 -1.57 22.73
N GLU A 101 8.91 -2.22 21.61
CA GLU A 101 7.85 -1.79 20.67
C GLU A 101 6.48 -1.63 21.34
N ARG A 102 6.23 -2.29 22.47
CA ARG A 102 4.99 -2.20 23.24
C ARG A 102 4.86 -0.91 24.05
N GLU A 103 5.99 -0.35 24.51
CA GLU A 103 6.01 0.82 25.40
C GLU A 103 6.12 2.15 24.68
N SER A 104 6.61 2.15 23.43
CA SER A 104 7.01 3.39 22.73
C SER A 104 5.93 3.99 21.82
N ASN A 105 4.80 3.34 21.58
CA ASN A 105 3.89 3.73 20.49
C ASN A 105 2.41 3.89 20.90
N THR A 106 2.13 4.00 22.22
CA THR A 106 0.77 4.33 22.68
C THR A 106 0.54 5.84 22.64
N LEU A 107 -0.71 6.28 22.73
CA LEU A 107 -1.07 7.70 22.77
C LEU A 107 -0.34 8.48 23.88
N LEU A 108 -0.16 7.87 25.05
CA LEU A 108 0.39 8.54 26.23
C LEU A 108 1.92 8.43 26.33
N SER A 109 2.51 7.35 25.80
CA SER A 109 3.95 7.10 25.91
C SER A 109 4.73 7.35 24.61
N GLY A 110 4.03 7.51 23.48
CA GLY A 110 4.66 7.71 22.18
C GLY A 110 5.18 9.14 21.99
N ASP A 111 6.19 9.26 21.15
CA ASP A 111 6.72 10.56 20.77
C ASP A 111 5.91 11.16 19.61
N VAL A 112 5.48 12.40 19.77
CA VAL A 112 4.76 13.15 18.72
C VAL A 112 5.61 13.31 17.45
N ALA A 113 6.92 13.43 17.56
CA ALA A 113 7.80 13.50 16.40
C ALA A 113 7.80 12.18 15.62
N GLU A 114 7.75 11.03 16.30
CA GLU A 114 7.60 9.73 15.66
C GLU A 114 6.23 9.59 14.97
N PHE A 115 5.14 10.05 15.61
CA PHE A 115 3.82 10.06 14.98
C PHE A 115 3.80 10.89 13.70
N LYS A 116 4.40 12.08 13.71
CA LYS A 116 4.54 12.93 12.52
C LYS A 116 5.30 12.20 11.42
N ALA A 117 6.44 11.58 11.75
CA ALA A 117 7.25 10.86 10.76
C ALA A 117 6.51 9.63 10.16
N ILE A 118 5.68 8.93 10.96
CA ILE A 118 4.79 7.88 10.45
C ILE A 118 3.76 8.48 9.48
N TYR A 119 3.18 9.63 9.81
CA TYR A 119 2.19 10.29 8.96
C TYR A 119 2.80 10.83 7.66
N ASP A 120 4.03 11.35 7.72
CA ASP A 120 4.73 11.83 6.53
C ASP A 120 4.84 10.75 5.46
N ILE A 121 5.06 9.50 5.87
CA ILE A 121 5.14 8.37 4.94
C ILE A 121 3.74 7.80 4.66
N ASN A 122 3.03 7.34 5.70
CA ASN A 122 1.82 6.52 5.52
C ASN A 122 0.63 7.34 4.98
N VAL A 123 0.58 8.64 5.28
CA VAL A 123 -0.56 9.51 4.98
C VAL A 123 -0.20 10.49 3.86
N TRP A 124 0.73 11.40 4.14
CA TRP A 124 1.04 12.50 3.23
C TRP A 124 1.75 12.01 1.97
N GLY A 125 2.72 11.11 2.12
CA GLY A 125 3.39 10.49 0.97
C GLY A 125 2.43 9.69 0.09
N THR A 126 1.51 8.93 0.69
CA THR A 126 0.47 8.21 -0.04
C THR A 126 -0.44 9.16 -0.81
N LEU A 127 -0.88 10.26 -0.19
CA LEU A 127 -1.73 11.26 -0.83
C LEU A 127 -1.00 12.01 -1.95
N GLU A 128 0.24 12.45 -1.69
CA GLU A 128 1.08 13.16 -2.66
C GLU A 128 1.32 12.31 -3.92
N LEU A 129 1.75 11.06 -3.73
CA LEU A 129 1.93 10.14 -4.85
C LEU A 129 0.63 9.90 -5.62
N THR A 130 -0.48 9.66 -4.89
CA THR A 130 -1.78 9.43 -5.53
C THR A 130 -2.17 10.61 -6.41
N LYS A 131 -2.08 11.84 -5.89
CA LYS A 131 -2.37 13.06 -6.65
C LYS A 131 -1.47 13.21 -7.88
N ALA A 132 -0.19 12.94 -7.74
CA ALA A 132 0.76 13.01 -8.85
C ALA A 132 0.43 11.98 -9.95
N MET A 133 -0.05 10.79 -9.61
CA MET A 133 -0.35 9.73 -10.58
C MET A 133 -1.75 9.85 -11.21
N LEU A 134 -2.65 10.68 -10.67
CA LEU A 134 -4.01 10.83 -11.22
C LEU A 134 -4.05 11.13 -12.72
N PRO A 135 -3.22 12.03 -13.30
CA PRO A 135 -3.25 12.28 -14.74
C PRO A 135 -2.92 11.06 -15.59
N LEU A 136 -2.12 10.10 -15.08
CA LEU A 136 -1.82 8.85 -15.77
C LEU A 136 -2.94 7.82 -15.59
N LEU A 137 -3.53 7.74 -14.40
CA LEU A 137 -4.66 6.86 -14.10
C LEU A 137 -5.91 7.24 -14.90
N MET A 138 -6.12 8.54 -15.15
CA MET A 138 -7.22 9.05 -15.97
C MET A 138 -7.13 8.61 -17.45
N LYS A 139 -5.96 8.24 -17.93
CA LYS A 139 -5.75 7.73 -19.29
C LYS A 139 -6.07 6.24 -19.43
N SER A 140 -6.16 5.52 -18.33
CA SER A 140 -6.57 4.11 -18.32
C SER A 140 -8.05 3.98 -18.70
N LEU A 141 -8.43 2.86 -19.28
CA LEU A 141 -9.85 2.54 -19.50
C LEU A 141 -10.56 2.21 -18.17
N GLN A 142 -9.84 1.67 -17.19
CA GLN A 142 -10.34 1.29 -15.86
C GLN A 142 -9.24 1.51 -14.82
N GLY A 143 -9.01 2.76 -14.44
CA GLY A 143 -8.03 3.11 -13.41
C GLY A 143 -8.38 2.54 -12.05
N ARG A 144 -7.38 2.09 -11.27
CA ARG A 144 -7.59 1.59 -9.91
C ARG A 144 -6.54 2.15 -8.96
N ILE A 145 -7.00 2.57 -7.79
CA ILE A 145 -6.15 2.96 -6.66
C ILE A 145 -6.44 1.99 -5.52
N ILE A 146 -5.42 1.26 -5.08
CA ILE A 146 -5.51 0.28 -4.00
C ILE A 146 -4.66 0.77 -2.84
N ASN A 147 -5.30 1.21 -1.78
CA ASN A 147 -4.64 1.67 -0.56
C ASN A 147 -4.52 0.52 0.43
N LEU A 148 -3.30 0.09 0.76
CA LEU A 148 -3.10 -0.88 1.83
C LEU A 148 -3.36 -0.22 3.17
N SER A 149 -4.49 -0.58 3.75
CA SER A 149 -4.90 -0.20 5.10
C SER A 149 -4.68 -1.36 6.08
N SER A 150 -5.42 -1.39 7.16
CA SER A 150 -5.38 -2.40 8.21
C SER A 150 -6.70 -2.37 8.98
N GLU A 151 -7.14 -3.50 9.51
CA GLU A 151 -8.23 -3.56 10.50
C GLU A 151 -7.95 -2.64 11.71
N LEU A 152 -6.67 -2.40 12.02
CA LEU A 152 -6.24 -1.44 13.03
C LEU A 152 -6.60 0.02 12.69
N GLY A 153 -6.90 0.33 11.42
CA GLY A 153 -7.40 1.64 10.98
C GLY A 153 -8.91 1.82 11.10
N SER A 154 -9.66 0.77 11.45
CA SER A 154 -11.10 0.86 11.68
C SER A 154 -11.40 1.46 13.06
N ILE A 155 -12.02 2.64 13.11
CA ILE A 155 -12.43 3.27 14.37
C ILE A 155 -13.44 2.38 15.10
N GLN A 156 -14.38 1.79 14.38
CA GLN A 156 -15.40 0.91 14.96
C GLN A 156 -14.77 -0.32 15.62
N LEU A 157 -13.83 -1.00 14.95
CA LEU A 157 -13.14 -2.16 15.51
C LEU A 157 -12.23 -1.76 16.69
N GLN A 158 -11.60 -0.59 16.64
CA GLN A 158 -10.77 -0.08 17.73
C GLN A 158 -11.58 0.31 18.98
N ALA A 159 -12.85 0.68 18.83
CA ALA A 159 -13.74 1.03 19.94
C ALA A 159 -14.46 -0.18 20.55
N ALA A 160 -14.70 -1.24 19.78
CA ALA A 160 -15.46 -2.40 20.21
C ALA A 160 -14.59 -3.34 21.09
N THR A 161 -14.95 -3.52 22.36
CA THR A 161 -14.23 -4.38 23.31
C THR A 161 -14.22 -5.86 22.91
N SER A 162 -15.19 -6.30 22.10
CA SER A 162 -15.28 -7.65 21.53
C SER A 162 -14.43 -7.86 20.28
N SER A 163 -13.84 -6.78 19.74
CA SER A 163 -13.02 -6.87 18.51
C SER A 163 -11.68 -7.55 18.77
N PRO A 164 -11.20 -8.43 17.88
CA PRO A 164 -9.90 -9.09 18.04
C PRO A 164 -8.73 -8.09 18.02
N VAL A 165 -8.93 -6.89 17.46
CA VAL A 165 -7.89 -5.85 17.39
C VAL A 165 -8.02 -4.79 18.49
N TYR A 166 -9.00 -4.92 19.40
CA TYR A 166 -9.25 -3.95 20.46
C TYR A 166 -8.02 -3.60 21.29
N HIS A 167 -7.21 -4.59 21.66
CA HIS A 167 -6.05 -4.39 22.53
C HIS A 167 -4.79 -3.88 21.82
N VAL A 168 -4.82 -3.75 20.49
CA VAL A 168 -3.67 -3.25 19.71
C VAL A 168 -3.76 -1.74 19.59
N LYS A 169 -3.16 -1.01 20.52
CA LYS A 169 -3.24 0.46 20.64
C LYS A 169 -1.94 1.16 20.22
N LYS A 170 -1.44 0.87 19.01
CA LYS A 170 -0.29 1.56 18.39
C LYS A 170 -0.77 2.87 17.76
N PHE A 171 -0.80 3.97 18.53
CA PHE A 171 -1.46 5.21 18.11
C PHE A 171 -0.99 5.74 16.76
N GLY A 172 0.32 5.90 16.55
CA GLY A 172 0.86 6.44 15.30
C GLY A 172 0.46 5.62 14.08
N TYR A 173 0.59 4.30 14.15
CA TYR A 173 0.23 3.41 13.04
C TYR A 173 -1.28 3.32 12.85
N ASN A 174 -2.05 3.03 13.91
CA ASN A 174 -3.50 2.83 13.81
C ASN A 174 -4.18 4.08 13.24
N SER A 175 -3.86 5.26 13.78
CA SER A 175 -4.42 6.54 13.30
C SER A 175 -3.96 6.89 11.89
N SER A 176 -2.71 6.54 11.50
CA SER A 176 -2.29 6.72 10.10
C SER A 176 -3.13 5.87 9.14
N LYS A 177 -3.49 4.63 9.52
CA LYS A 177 -4.36 3.77 8.70
C LYS A 177 -5.83 4.22 8.72
N THR A 178 -6.29 4.84 9.81
CA THR A 178 -7.59 5.54 9.83
C THR A 178 -7.61 6.70 8.83
N LEU A 179 -6.52 7.49 8.74
CA LEU A 179 -6.40 8.57 7.76
C LEU A 179 -6.32 8.03 6.33
N VAL A 180 -5.65 6.90 6.09
CA VAL A 180 -5.66 6.21 4.77
C VAL A 180 -7.08 5.78 4.38
N ASN A 181 -7.88 5.28 5.35
CA ASN A 181 -9.30 4.97 5.12
C ASN A 181 -10.09 6.22 4.73
N LEU A 182 -9.90 7.34 5.46
CA LEU A 182 -10.57 8.60 5.15
C LEU A 182 -10.15 9.16 3.78
N ILE A 183 -8.86 9.11 3.43
CA ILE A 183 -8.37 9.45 2.09
C ILE A 183 -9.05 8.58 1.03
N THR A 184 -9.21 7.29 1.28
CA THR A 184 -9.91 6.37 0.35
C THR A 184 -11.35 6.82 0.10
N ILE A 185 -12.10 7.12 1.17
CA ILE A 185 -13.49 7.61 1.07
C ILE A 185 -13.57 8.91 0.26
N TYR A 186 -12.68 9.86 0.52
CA TYR A 186 -12.70 11.15 -0.17
C TYR A 186 -12.27 11.04 -1.63
N LEU A 187 -11.30 10.15 -1.94
CA LEU A 187 -10.94 9.87 -3.32
C LEU A 187 -12.09 9.18 -4.08
N GLN A 188 -12.83 8.27 -3.45
CA GLN A 188 -14.02 7.64 -4.05
C GLN A 188 -15.06 8.68 -4.44
N GLU A 189 -15.35 9.63 -3.55
CA GLU A 189 -16.29 10.69 -3.83
C GLU A 189 -15.77 11.63 -4.93
N ALA A 190 -14.53 12.06 -4.82
CA ALA A 190 -13.92 12.99 -5.79
C ALA A 190 -13.79 12.39 -7.20
N LEU A 191 -13.65 11.07 -7.31
CA LEU A 191 -13.45 10.35 -8.57
C LEU A 191 -14.70 9.59 -9.05
N ARG A 192 -15.85 9.76 -8.41
CA ARG A 192 -17.09 9.03 -8.67
C ARG A 192 -17.54 9.09 -10.13
N GLU A 193 -17.37 10.24 -10.77
CA GLU A 193 -17.76 10.47 -12.17
C GLU A 193 -16.61 10.17 -13.17
N THR A 194 -15.59 9.44 -12.72
CA THR A 194 -14.44 9.08 -13.55
C THR A 194 -14.36 7.57 -13.78
N ASN A 195 -13.36 7.16 -14.57
CA ASN A 195 -13.02 5.77 -14.82
C ASN A 195 -12.15 5.14 -13.71
N ILE A 196 -11.95 5.82 -12.56
CA ILE A 196 -11.06 5.37 -11.49
C ILE A 196 -11.87 4.82 -10.32
N SER A 197 -11.58 3.58 -9.94
CA SER A 197 -12.09 2.95 -8.72
C SER A 197 -11.05 3.01 -7.61
N VAL A 198 -11.49 3.26 -6.36
CA VAL A 198 -10.59 3.36 -5.20
C VAL A 198 -11.01 2.36 -4.13
N TYR A 199 -10.04 1.65 -3.54
CA TYR A 199 -10.27 0.63 -2.54
C TYR A 199 -9.31 0.78 -1.36
N ALA A 200 -9.77 0.41 -0.15
CA ALA A 200 -8.93 0.13 0.99
C ALA A 200 -8.90 -1.38 1.23
N VAL A 201 -7.71 -1.94 1.46
CA VAL A 201 -7.51 -3.38 1.64
C VAL A 201 -6.72 -3.64 2.91
N SER A 202 -7.23 -4.50 3.78
CA SER A 202 -6.46 -5.06 4.90
C SER A 202 -5.95 -6.45 4.52
N PRO A 203 -4.62 -6.65 4.40
CA PRO A 203 -4.07 -7.96 4.06
C PRO A 203 -4.15 -8.99 5.19
N GLY A 204 -4.71 -8.59 6.35
CA GLY A 204 -4.65 -9.38 7.59
C GLY A 204 -3.31 -9.25 8.30
N TRP A 205 -3.07 -10.08 9.31
CA TRP A 205 -1.81 -10.12 10.05
C TRP A 205 -0.86 -11.15 9.41
N VAL A 206 0.13 -10.63 8.67
CA VAL A 206 0.99 -11.40 7.76
C VAL A 206 2.41 -11.47 8.29
N LYS A 207 3.08 -12.63 8.17
CA LYS A 207 4.48 -12.91 8.57
C LYS A 207 5.50 -12.13 7.72
N THR A 208 5.50 -10.83 7.90
CA THR A 208 6.49 -9.90 7.34
C THR A 208 7.37 -9.38 8.46
N GLU A 209 8.41 -8.62 8.14
CA GLU A 209 9.21 -7.90 9.15
C GLU A 209 8.33 -6.99 10.03
N MET A 210 7.29 -6.37 9.47
CA MET A 210 6.31 -5.55 10.19
C MET A 210 5.37 -6.39 11.06
N GLY A 211 4.92 -7.54 10.56
CA GLY A 211 3.92 -8.39 11.21
C GLY A 211 4.51 -9.39 12.21
N THR A 212 5.82 -9.60 12.19
CA THR A 212 6.58 -10.58 12.99
C THR A 212 6.25 -12.05 12.69
N ALA A 213 7.03 -12.98 13.26
CA ALA A 213 6.81 -14.43 13.11
C ALA A 213 5.53 -14.94 13.80
N ALA A 214 4.95 -14.14 14.71
CA ALA A 214 3.72 -14.48 15.42
C ALA A 214 2.45 -14.28 14.56
N ALA A 215 2.57 -13.69 13.38
CA ALA A 215 1.44 -13.49 12.49
C ALA A 215 0.83 -14.81 12.00
N MET A 216 -0.46 -14.75 11.64
CA MET A 216 -1.22 -15.96 11.28
C MET A 216 -1.10 -16.34 9.80
N LEU A 217 -0.89 -15.35 8.93
CA LEU A 217 -0.88 -15.55 7.48
C LEU A 217 0.53 -15.57 6.93
N GLU A 218 0.77 -16.44 5.96
CA GLU A 218 1.98 -16.40 5.15
C GLU A 218 1.93 -15.23 4.14
N ILE A 219 3.09 -14.77 3.66
CA ILE A 219 3.16 -13.63 2.73
C ILE A 219 2.34 -13.85 1.46
N PRO A 220 2.35 -15.04 0.80
CA PRO A 220 1.53 -15.28 -0.38
C PRO A 220 0.03 -15.16 -0.14
N GLU A 221 -0.45 -15.55 1.04
CA GLU A 221 -1.87 -15.45 1.42
C GLU A 221 -2.29 -13.98 1.59
N GLY A 222 -1.46 -13.18 2.30
CA GLY A 222 -1.71 -11.75 2.45
C GLY A 222 -1.60 -10.97 1.13
N ALA A 223 -0.74 -11.39 0.21
CA ALA A 223 -0.64 -10.77 -1.11
C ALA A 223 -1.83 -11.10 -2.03
N ALA A 224 -2.43 -12.28 -1.86
CA ALA A 224 -3.53 -12.74 -2.71
C ALA A 224 -4.74 -11.79 -2.70
N ILE A 225 -5.05 -11.13 -1.58
CA ILE A 225 -6.14 -10.15 -1.51
C ILE A 225 -5.84 -8.91 -2.34
N ILE A 226 -4.58 -8.44 -2.35
CA ILE A 226 -4.17 -7.28 -3.13
C ILE A 226 -4.28 -7.61 -4.62
N VAL A 227 -3.84 -8.82 -5.00
CA VAL A 227 -3.98 -9.33 -6.36
C VAL A 227 -5.46 -9.42 -6.77
N LYS A 228 -6.33 -9.94 -5.90
CA LYS A 228 -7.79 -9.96 -6.15
C LYS A 228 -8.37 -8.56 -6.33
N ALA A 229 -7.95 -7.57 -5.54
CA ALA A 229 -8.38 -6.19 -5.72
C ALA A 229 -7.95 -5.60 -7.08
N VAL A 230 -6.88 -6.14 -7.68
CA VAL A 230 -6.46 -5.80 -9.06
C VAL A 230 -7.30 -6.55 -10.10
N THR A 231 -7.50 -7.87 -9.94
CA THR A 231 -8.07 -8.75 -10.98
C THR A 231 -9.59 -8.83 -10.94
N ASP A 232 -10.16 -8.78 -9.74
CA ASP A 232 -11.59 -8.99 -9.55
C ASP A 232 -12.27 -7.61 -9.49
N LYS A 233 -13.45 -7.51 -10.09
CA LYS A 233 -14.28 -6.31 -9.96
C LYS A 233 -14.93 -6.27 -8.57
N VAL A 234 -14.10 -6.03 -7.53
CA VAL A 234 -14.62 -5.78 -6.18
C VAL A 234 -15.41 -4.48 -6.22
N GLY A 235 -16.57 -4.42 -5.60
CA GLY A 235 -17.41 -3.21 -5.62
C GLY A 235 -16.65 -1.98 -5.15
N ALA A 236 -16.61 -0.91 -5.95
CA ALA A 236 -15.98 0.35 -5.58
C ALA A 236 -16.59 0.88 -4.27
N GLY A 237 -15.77 1.47 -3.42
CA GLY A 237 -16.27 2.09 -2.19
C GLY A 237 -16.12 1.25 -0.94
N SER A 238 -15.33 0.19 -0.94
CA SER A 238 -15.30 -0.74 0.17
C SER A 238 -13.92 -0.87 0.81
N PHE A 239 -13.93 -1.21 2.07
CA PHE A 239 -12.78 -1.61 2.87
C PHE A 239 -12.88 -3.11 3.14
N PHE A 240 -11.90 -3.91 2.69
CA PHE A 240 -11.97 -5.37 2.70
C PHE A 240 -10.89 -6.02 3.55
N THR A 241 -11.24 -7.17 4.15
CA THR A 241 -10.29 -8.11 4.75
C THR A 241 -9.65 -8.99 3.67
N HIS A 242 -8.68 -9.82 4.09
CA HIS A 242 -8.08 -10.88 3.27
C HIS A 242 -9.09 -11.97 2.81
N HIS A 243 -10.29 -12.01 3.39
CA HIS A 243 -11.40 -12.87 2.96
C HIS A 243 -12.42 -12.17 2.03
N LEU A 244 -12.13 -10.96 1.54
CA LEU A 244 -13.08 -10.11 0.81
C LEU A 244 -14.34 -9.74 1.61
N GLN A 245 -14.29 -9.83 2.93
CA GLN A 245 -15.36 -9.37 3.79
C GLN A 245 -15.21 -7.87 4.03
N MET A 246 -16.32 -7.14 3.98
CA MET A 246 -16.30 -5.71 4.31
C MET A 246 -15.92 -5.49 5.76
N ILE A 247 -15.02 -4.54 5.98
CA ILE A 247 -14.64 -4.04 7.30
C ILE A 247 -15.36 -2.71 7.51
N PRO A 248 -15.92 -2.46 8.71
CA PRO A 248 -16.41 -1.13 9.04
C PRO A 248 -15.23 -0.13 9.10
N TRP A 249 -15.51 1.09 8.67
CA TRP A 249 -14.52 2.19 8.67
C TRP A 249 -14.03 2.60 10.07
#